data_65c53fa6f834844a597d23d92b4fa9f3
#
_entry.id   65c53fa6f834844a597d23d92b4fa9f3
#
_cell.length_a   1.000
_cell.length_b   1.000
_cell.length_c   1.000
_cell.angle_alpha   90.00
_cell.angle_beta   90.00
_cell.angle_gamma   90.00
#
_symmetry.space_group_name_H-M   'P 1'
#
loop_
_entity.id
_entity.type
_entity.pdbx_description
1 polymer ?
#
loop_
_entity_poly.entity_id
_entity_poly.type
_entity_poly.pdbx_seq_one_letter_code
_entity_poly.pdbx_strand_id
1 'polypeptide(L)'
;MLTSAFLLVNVVDPYSGAVASPYYIPAPIVAKEGQDISLDGEYTNTAARDGVTVTSRVAAAKAASATAPAAGTPDPDTAQAIGFQAVQARGWGMEQYDCLVALWNRESHWNVYAHNTSSGAYGIPQSLPGEKMATVADDWQTNPATQIEWGLRYIEGRYGSPCGAWAHSEAVHWY
;
A
#
# COMPACT_ATOMS: atom_id res chain seq x y z
N MET A 1 -59.36 20.02 8.65
CA MET A 1 -58.60 18.83 9.00
C MET A 1 -57.80 18.44 7.77
N LEU A 2 -56.47 18.74 7.76
CA LEU A 2 -55.56 18.33 6.69
C LEU A 2 -54.85 17.05 7.17
N THR A 3 -55.07 15.95 6.46
CA THR A 3 -54.35 14.72 6.67
C THR A 3 -53.09 14.71 5.83
N SER A 4 -51.93 14.84 6.46
CA SER A 4 -50.62 14.68 5.84
C SER A 4 -50.34 13.20 5.57
N ALA A 5 -50.26 12.81 4.32
CA ALA A 5 -49.79 11.49 3.90
C ALA A 5 -48.27 11.49 3.90
N PHE A 6 -47.65 10.66 4.75
CA PHE A 6 -46.21 10.38 4.70
C PHE A 6 -45.95 9.33 3.62
N LEU A 7 -45.24 9.70 2.57
CA LEU A 7 -44.68 8.78 1.60
C LEU A 7 -43.39 8.20 2.19
N LEU A 8 -43.42 6.92 2.57
CA LEU A 8 -42.22 6.15 2.90
C LEU A 8 -41.50 5.79 1.60
N VAL A 9 -40.40 6.44 1.33
CA VAL A 9 -39.47 6.05 0.27
C VAL A 9 -38.60 4.93 0.81
N ASN A 10 -38.82 3.70 0.35
CA ASN A 10 -37.91 2.59 0.57
C ASN A 10 -36.67 2.77 -0.30
N VAL A 11 -35.55 3.17 0.30
CA VAL A 11 -34.25 3.12 -0.36
C VAL A 11 -33.77 1.68 -0.30
N VAL A 12 -33.80 0.99 -1.42
CA VAL A 12 -33.23 -0.35 -1.56
C VAL A 12 -31.72 -0.16 -1.83
N ASP A 13 -30.89 -0.54 -0.89
CA ASP A 13 -29.45 -0.61 -1.08
C ASP A 13 -29.11 -1.81 -1.98
N PRO A 14 -28.61 -1.60 -3.21
CA PRO A 14 -28.34 -2.71 -4.13
C PRO A 14 -27.15 -3.59 -3.72
N TYR A 15 -26.40 -3.23 -2.68
CA TYR A 15 -25.25 -3.97 -2.20
C TYR A 15 -25.50 -4.77 -0.90
N SER A 16 -26.66 -4.64 -0.28
CA SER A 16 -26.90 -5.29 1.02
C SER A 16 -27.31 -6.75 0.92
N GLY A 17 -27.67 -7.26 -0.25
CA GLY A 17 -28.09 -8.65 -0.45
C GLY A 17 -29.24 -9.15 0.46
N ALA A 18 -29.81 -8.27 1.27
CA ALA A 18 -30.84 -8.58 2.22
C ALA A 18 -32.22 -8.27 1.63
N VAL A 19 -32.90 -9.28 1.13
CA VAL A 19 -34.33 -9.22 0.86
C VAL A 19 -35.04 -9.37 2.21
N ALA A 20 -35.55 -8.30 2.75
CA ALA A 20 -36.41 -8.36 3.92
C ALA A 20 -37.73 -9.00 3.51
N SER A 21 -37.83 -10.32 3.59
CA SER A 21 -39.07 -11.03 3.48
C SER A 21 -39.80 -10.99 4.82
N PRO A 22 -41.06 -10.55 4.91
CA PRO A 22 -41.82 -10.58 6.15
C PRO A 22 -42.06 -12.00 6.70
N TYR A 23 -41.67 -13.03 5.95
CA TYR A 23 -41.76 -14.42 6.34
C TYR A 23 -40.41 -15.07 6.69
N TYR A 24 -39.31 -14.25 6.78
CA TYR A 24 -38.04 -14.80 7.20
C TYR A 24 -38.03 -14.98 8.72
N ILE A 25 -38.19 -16.20 9.17
CA ILE A 25 -37.93 -16.61 10.55
C ILE A 25 -36.44 -17.04 10.56
N PRO A 26 -35.51 -16.29 11.19
CA PRO A 26 -34.15 -16.74 11.28
C PRO A 26 -34.11 -18.04 12.08
N ALA A 27 -33.52 -19.08 11.48
CA ALA A 27 -33.23 -20.31 12.20
C ALA A 27 -32.33 -19.97 13.38
N PRO A 28 -32.52 -20.56 14.58
CA PRO A 28 -31.67 -20.31 15.70
C PRO A 28 -30.22 -20.64 15.30
N ILE A 29 -29.34 -19.66 15.40
CA ILE A 29 -27.90 -19.85 15.22
C ILE A 29 -27.46 -20.74 16.38
N VAL A 30 -27.38 -22.05 16.15
CA VAL A 30 -26.66 -22.93 17.04
C VAL A 30 -25.22 -22.50 16.91
N ALA A 31 -24.73 -21.81 17.96
CA ALA A 31 -23.31 -21.50 18.06
C ALA A 31 -22.58 -22.85 18.06
N LYS A 32 -22.08 -23.26 16.88
CA LYS A 32 -21.03 -24.27 16.82
C LYS A 32 -19.85 -23.62 17.52
N GLU A 33 -19.31 -24.34 18.52
CA GLU A 33 -18.09 -23.97 19.20
C GLU A 33 -17.10 -23.45 18.17
N GLY A 34 -16.65 -22.18 18.37
CA GLY A 34 -15.69 -21.56 17.50
C GLY A 34 -14.43 -22.40 17.50
N GLN A 35 -13.96 -22.82 16.34
CA GLN A 35 -12.64 -23.41 16.24
C GLN A 35 -11.63 -22.32 16.60
N ASP A 36 -11.06 -22.40 17.79
CA ASP A 36 -9.88 -21.63 18.16
C ASP A 36 -8.69 -22.17 17.37
N ILE A 37 -8.36 -21.48 16.30
CA ILE A 37 -7.14 -21.74 15.54
C ILE A 37 -6.06 -20.81 16.08
N SER A 38 -5.26 -21.29 17.03
CA SER A 38 -4.04 -20.60 17.43
C SER A 38 -2.97 -20.86 16.36
N LEU A 39 -2.61 -19.82 15.62
CA LEU A 39 -1.54 -19.86 14.62
C LEU A 39 -0.24 -19.45 15.29
N ASP A 40 0.49 -20.42 15.83
CA ASP A 40 1.92 -20.25 16.12
C ASP A 40 2.72 -20.44 14.83
N GLY A 41 3.48 -19.42 14.44
CA GLY A 41 4.27 -19.20 13.23
C GLY A 41 4.61 -20.43 12.38
N GLU A 42 4.55 -20.24 11.06
CA GLU A 42 4.77 -21.20 9.98
C GLU A 42 3.66 -22.23 9.79
N TYR A 43 2.54 -21.80 9.23
CA TYR A 43 1.48 -22.70 8.83
C TYR A 43 1.27 -22.65 7.32
N THR A 44 1.45 -23.80 6.67
CA THR A 44 0.92 -24.04 5.32
C THR A 44 -0.43 -24.71 5.50
N ASN A 45 -1.54 -23.99 5.36
CA ASN A 45 -2.86 -24.56 5.46
C ASN A 45 -3.36 -24.95 4.06
N THR A 46 -3.40 -26.26 3.80
CA THR A 46 -3.97 -26.78 2.56
C THR A 46 -5.43 -27.12 2.80
N ALA A 47 -6.34 -26.21 2.49
CA ALA A 47 -7.76 -26.50 2.51
C ALA A 47 -8.14 -27.25 1.22
N ALA A 48 -8.31 -28.56 1.33
CA ALA A 48 -8.55 -29.48 0.19
C ALA A 48 -9.96 -29.42 -0.38
N ARG A 49 -10.71 -28.31 -0.23
CA ARG A 49 -12.09 -28.25 -0.73
C ARG A 49 -12.25 -27.63 -2.10
N ASP A 50 -11.37 -26.70 -2.51
CA ASP A 50 -11.49 -26.00 -3.80
C ASP A 50 -10.15 -25.69 -4.48
N GLY A 51 -9.06 -26.37 -4.12
CA GLY A 51 -7.75 -26.19 -4.76
C GLY A 51 -7.15 -24.79 -4.58
N VAL A 52 -7.57 -24.03 -3.56
CA VAL A 52 -7.03 -22.70 -3.28
C VAL A 52 -5.83 -22.82 -2.36
N THR A 53 -4.64 -22.53 -2.89
CA THR A 53 -3.42 -22.40 -2.09
C THR A 53 -3.32 -20.98 -1.53
N VAL A 54 -3.52 -20.82 -0.23
CA VAL A 54 -3.30 -19.53 0.44
C VAL A 54 -1.83 -19.44 0.84
N THR A 55 -1.06 -18.66 0.10
CA THR A 55 0.34 -18.38 0.46
C THR A 55 0.37 -17.18 1.42
N SER A 56 0.88 -17.38 2.63
CA SER A 56 1.01 -16.30 3.62
C SER A 56 1.97 -15.22 3.10
N ARG A 57 1.51 -13.96 3.04
CA ARG A 57 2.35 -12.81 2.65
C ARG A 57 3.47 -12.48 3.64
N VAL A 58 3.42 -13.03 4.85
CA VAL A 58 4.37 -12.70 5.92
C VAL A 58 5.78 -13.23 5.66
N ALA A 59 5.89 -14.40 5.02
CA ALA A 59 7.20 -14.98 4.71
C ALA A 59 7.95 -14.24 3.58
N ALA A 60 7.22 -13.65 2.62
CA ALA A 60 7.84 -12.90 1.52
C ALA A 60 8.41 -11.54 1.97
N ALA A 61 7.77 -10.88 2.93
CA ALA A 61 8.24 -9.59 3.44
C ALA A 61 9.53 -9.70 4.25
N LYS A 62 9.75 -10.82 4.96
CA LYS A 62 10.94 -11.01 5.79
C LYS A 62 12.18 -11.43 4.98
N ALA A 63 11.98 -12.11 3.84
CA ALA A 63 13.10 -12.52 2.97
C ALA A 63 13.64 -11.35 2.13
N ALA A 64 12.83 -10.31 1.88
CA ALA A 64 13.19 -9.20 1.03
C ALA A 64 13.97 -8.08 1.73
N SER A 65 13.82 -7.92 3.05
CA SER A 65 14.52 -6.88 3.79
C SER A 65 16.02 -7.13 3.98
N ALA A 66 16.47 -8.36 3.75
CA ALA A 66 17.88 -8.72 3.95
C ALA A 66 18.82 -8.38 2.76
N THR A 67 18.30 -7.87 1.64
CA THR A 67 19.08 -7.75 0.40
C THR A 67 19.40 -6.32 -0.05
N ALA A 68 18.80 -5.30 0.55
CA ALA A 68 19.14 -3.93 0.22
C ALA A 68 20.50 -3.54 0.83
N PRO A 69 21.41 -2.93 0.05
CA PRO A 69 22.69 -2.43 0.59
C PRO A 69 22.44 -1.30 1.59
N ALA A 70 23.25 -1.23 2.65
CA ALA A 70 23.18 -0.16 3.63
C ALA A 70 23.45 1.20 2.95
N ALA A 71 22.52 2.15 3.11
CA ALA A 71 22.62 3.48 2.51
C ALA A 71 23.50 4.43 3.32
N GLY A 72 23.66 4.16 4.62
CA GLY A 72 24.39 5.05 5.55
C GLY A 72 23.57 6.31 5.90
N THR A 73 24.23 7.28 6.53
CA THR A 73 23.63 8.59 6.85
C THR A 73 23.78 9.52 5.65
N PRO A 74 22.69 10.11 5.13
CA PRO A 74 22.78 11.00 3.97
C PRO A 74 23.42 12.33 4.32
N ASP A 75 24.02 12.97 3.30
CA ASP A 75 24.48 14.35 3.43
C ASP A 75 23.31 15.30 3.67
N PRO A 76 23.48 16.30 4.58
CA PRO A 76 22.47 17.32 4.80
C PRO A 76 22.07 18.03 3.48
N ASP A 77 20.84 18.52 3.42
CA ASP A 77 20.30 19.29 2.28
C ASP A 77 20.16 18.50 0.96
N THR A 78 20.29 17.19 0.99
CA THR A 78 20.05 16.33 -0.17
C THR A 78 18.61 15.80 -0.20
N ALA A 79 18.15 15.36 -1.37
CA ALA A 79 16.87 14.65 -1.48
C ALA A 79 16.85 13.38 -0.59
N GLN A 80 18.00 12.72 -0.45
CA GLN A 80 18.13 11.57 0.44
C GLN A 80 17.96 11.94 1.92
N ALA A 81 18.44 13.13 2.36
CA ALA A 81 18.22 13.60 3.71
C ALA A 81 16.73 13.86 4.00
N ILE A 82 16.01 14.44 3.02
CA ILE A 82 14.55 14.62 3.12
C ILE A 82 13.87 13.26 3.21
N GLY A 83 14.27 12.30 2.37
CA GLY A 83 13.76 10.93 2.39
C GLY A 83 13.99 10.22 3.74
N PHE A 84 15.18 10.40 4.32
CA PHE A 84 15.51 9.86 5.63
C PHE A 84 14.58 10.39 6.73
N GLN A 85 14.39 11.72 6.78
CA GLN A 85 13.47 12.34 7.74
C GLN A 85 12.02 11.86 7.55
N ALA A 86 11.57 11.74 6.29
CA ALA A 86 10.23 11.30 5.98
C ALA A 86 9.97 9.83 6.34
N VAL A 87 10.97 8.96 6.24
CA VAL A 87 10.95 7.56 6.69
C VAL A 87 10.85 7.50 8.21
N GLN A 88 11.68 8.28 8.93
CA GLN A 88 11.63 8.33 10.38
C GLN A 88 10.31 8.87 10.92
N ALA A 89 9.75 9.91 10.27
CA ALA A 89 8.44 10.47 10.63
C ALA A 89 7.30 9.44 10.55
N ARG A 90 7.45 8.39 9.75
CA ARG A 90 6.51 7.26 9.65
C ARG A 90 6.79 6.13 10.66
N GLY A 91 7.78 6.31 11.55
CA GLY A 91 8.21 5.28 12.50
C GLY A 91 8.97 4.12 11.85
N TRP A 92 9.45 4.29 10.62
CA TRP A 92 10.25 3.29 9.93
C TRP A 92 11.73 3.43 10.30
N GLY A 93 12.41 2.29 10.49
CA GLY A 93 13.83 2.24 10.85
C GLY A 93 14.78 2.39 9.66
N MET A 94 16.08 2.34 9.94
CA MET A 94 17.17 2.41 8.95
C MET A 94 17.01 1.38 7.83
N GLU A 95 16.57 0.17 8.15
CA GLU A 95 16.32 -0.90 7.18
C GLU A 95 15.36 -0.47 6.07
N GLN A 96 14.29 0.26 6.43
CA GLN A 96 13.33 0.77 5.45
C GLN A 96 13.93 1.90 4.61
N TYR A 97 14.78 2.72 5.21
CA TYR A 97 15.52 3.75 4.49
C TYR A 97 16.51 3.14 3.49
N ASP A 98 17.25 2.10 3.87
CA ASP A 98 18.18 1.39 2.98
C ASP A 98 17.45 0.86 1.74
N CYS A 99 16.28 0.25 1.95
CA CYS A 99 15.43 -0.22 0.86
C CYS A 99 14.93 0.94 -0.04
N LEU A 100 14.54 2.07 0.55
CA LEU A 100 14.10 3.25 -0.19
C LEU A 100 15.22 3.82 -1.06
N VAL A 101 16.43 3.91 -0.50
CA VAL A 101 17.60 4.40 -1.24
C VAL A 101 17.93 3.49 -2.41
N ALA A 102 17.94 2.18 -2.19
CA ALA A 102 18.17 1.20 -3.25
C ALA A 102 17.13 1.30 -4.38
N LEU A 103 15.85 1.41 -3.99
CA LEU A 103 14.73 1.52 -4.93
C LEU A 103 14.86 2.78 -5.79
N TRP A 104 14.98 3.96 -5.18
CA TRP A 104 14.98 5.22 -5.93
C TRP A 104 16.32 5.53 -6.60
N ASN A 105 17.40 4.89 -6.19
CA ASN A 105 18.63 4.85 -7.02
C ASN A 105 18.39 4.13 -8.34
N ARG A 106 17.64 3.05 -8.36
CA ARG A 106 17.26 2.33 -9.58
C ARG A 106 16.34 3.17 -10.47
N GLU A 107 15.42 3.93 -9.88
CA GLU A 107 14.43 4.71 -10.62
C GLU A 107 15.03 5.97 -11.27
N SER A 108 15.74 6.77 -10.50
CA SER A 108 16.13 8.12 -10.91
C SER A 108 17.49 8.57 -10.40
N HIS A 109 18.17 7.76 -9.58
CA HIS A 109 19.31 8.21 -8.76
C HIS A 109 18.97 9.44 -7.90
N TRP A 110 17.72 9.48 -7.37
CA TRP A 110 17.20 10.59 -6.57
C TRP A 110 17.15 11.93 -7.31
N ASN A 111 17.11 11.90 -8.64
CA ASN A 111 17.04 13.10 -9.46
C ASN A 111 15.61 13.64 -9.54
N VAL A 112 15.38 14.83 -8.99
CA VAL A 112 14.10 15.56 -9.02
C VAL A 112 13.59 15.80 -10.44
N TYR A 113 14.51 15.96 -11.40
CA TYR A 113 14.19 16.29 -12.79
C TYR A 113 14.31 15.08 -13.73
N ALA A 114 14.44 13.88 -13.19
CA ALA A 114 14.46 12.69 -14.01
C ALA A 114 13.16 12.57 -14.82
N HIS A 115 13.28 12.44 -16.13
CA HIS A 115 12.13 12.36 -17.01
C HIS A 115 12.36 11.30 -18.10
N ASN A 116 11.54 10.27 -18.09
CA ASN A 116 11.51 9.28 -19.15
C ASN A 116 10.54 9.76 -20.25
N THR A 117 11.10 10.30 -21.33
CA THR A 117 10.32 10.89 -22.43
C THR A 117 9.48 9.88 -23.20
N SER A 118 9.79 8.59 -23.11
CA SER A 118 9.02 7.55 -23.79
C SER A 118 7.79 7.12 -23.02
N SER A 119 7.88 7.05 -21.68
CA SER A 119 6.78 6.64 -20.82
C SER A 119 6.05 7.83 -20.19
N GLY A 120 6.72 8.96 -19.97
CA GLY A 120 6.23 10.11 -19.21
C GLY A 120 6.46 9.97 -17.69
N ALA A 121 7.21 8.98 -17.23
CA ALA A 121 7.58 8.86 -15.84
C ALA A 121 8.47 10.03 -15.39
N TYR A 122 8.24 10.56 -14.18
CA TYR A 122 8.87 11.79 -13.72
C TYR A 122 9.34 11.74 -12.27
N GLY A 123 10.47 12.42 -12.04
CA GLY A 123 11.02 12.75 -10.72
C GLY A 123 11.64 11.59 -9.99
N ILE A 124 11.89 11.79 -8.70
CA ILE A 124 12.55 10.82 -7.81
C ILE A 124 11.84 9.45 -7.84
N PRO A 125 10.50 9.36 -7.66
CA PRO A 125 9.80 8.09 -7.63
C PRO A 125 9.40 7.57 -9.01
N GLN A 126 9.74 8.24 -10.11
CA GLN A 126 9.30 7.93 -11.46
C GLN A 126 7.77 7.74 -11.57
N SER A 127 7.03 8.71 -11.00
CA SER A 127 5.56 8.71 -11.06
C SER A 127 5.06 8.70 -12.49
N LEU A 128 4.09 7.83 -12.79
CA LEU A 128 3.50 7.69 -14.12
C LEU A 128 1.96 7.79 -14.07
N PRO A 129 1.34 8.83 -14.64
CA PRO A 129 2.00 10.07 -15.08
C PRO A 129 2.51 10.93 -13.91
N GLY A 130 3.47 11.83 -14.21
CA GLY A 130 4.09 12.70 -13.20
C GLY A 130 3.11 13.60 -12.45
N GLU A 131 2.06 14.06 -13.13
CA GLU A 131 1.02 14.95 -12.58
C GLU A 131 0.28 14.35 -11.37
N LYS A 132 0.34 13.06 -11.14
CA LYS A 132 -0.21 12.44 -9.92
C LYS A 132 0.40 13.03 -8.66
N MET A 133 1.63 13.52 -8.72
CA MET A 133 2.30 14.16 -7.59
C MET A 133 1.69 15.50 -7.19
N ALA A 134 0.90 16.14 -8.08
CA ALA A 134 0.13 17.34 -7.75
C ALA A 134 -0.93 17.11 -6.68
N THR A 135 -1.27 15.87 -6.38
CA THR A 135 -2.15 15.52 -5.23
C THR A 135 -1.51 15.81 -3.88
N VAL A 136 -0.20 16.04 -3.82
CA VAL A 136 0.53 16.47 -2.62
C VAL A 136 0.68 17.99 -2.61
N ALA A 137 1.26 18.58 -3.68
CA ALA A 137 1.38 20.02 -3.85
C ALA A 137 1.66 20.39 -5.33
N ASP A 138 1.35 21.64 -5.70
CA ASP A 138 1.49 22.13 -7.09
C ASP A 138 2.95 22.29 -7.55
N ASP A 139 3.90 22.31 -6.62
CA ASP A 139 5.34 22.46 -6.86
C ASP A 139 6.05 21.13 -7.19
N TRP A 140 5.30 20.07 -7.43
CA TRP A 140 5.80 18.70 -7.61
C TRP A 140 6.90 18.56 -8.67
N GLN A 141 6.96 19.44 -9.66
CA GLN A 141 7.98 19.37 -10.72
C GLN A 141 9.39 19.69 -10.24
N THR A 142 9.51 20.49 -9.19
CA THR A 142 10.79 21.05 -8.74
C THR A 142 11.10 20.79 -7.27
N ASN A 143 10.11 20.40 -6.48
CA ASN A 143 10.26 20.21 -5.05
C ASN A 143 10.49 18.73 -4.70
N PRO A 144 11.70 18.35 -4.23
CA PRO A 144 11.99 16.99 -3.83
C PRO A 144 11.10 16.50 -2.67
N ALA A 145 10.73 17.39 -1.73
CA ALA A 145 9.89 17.01 -0.61
C ALA A 145 8.49 16.56 -1.07
N THR A 146 7.91 17.26 -2.03
CA THR A 146 6.61 16.90 -2.64
C THR A 146 6.67 15.55 -3.34
N GLN A 147 7.73 15.31 -4.11
CA GLN A 147 7.92 14.04 -4.83
C GLN A 147 8.14 12.87 -3.87
N ILE A 148 8.96 13.07 -2.83
CA ILE A 148 9.27 12.07 -1.81
C ILE A 148 8.01 11.72 -1.02
N GLU A 149 7.24 12.72 -0.58
CA GLU A 149 6.00 12.50 0.15
C GLU A 149 4.98 11.70 -0.69
N TRP A 150 4.81 12.07 -1.96
CA TRP A 150 3.93 11.32 -2.86
C TRP A 150 4.41 9.87 -3.04
N GLY A 151 5.70 9.68 -3.31
CA GLY A 151 6.29 8.35 -3.51
C GLY A 151 6.16 7.46 -2.28
N LEU A 152 6.34 8.01 -1.09
CA LEU A 152 6.17 7.25 0.16
C LEU A 152 4.69 6.87 0.40
N ARG A 153 3.73 7.76 0.12
CA ARG A 153 2.30 7.41 0.19
C ARG A 153 1.94 6.30 -0.80
N TYR A 154 2.48 6.35 -2.00
CA TYR A 154 2.28 5.29 -3.00
C TYR A 154 2.86 3.95 -2.52
N ILE A 155 4.10 3.96 -2.00
CA ILE A 155 4.76 2.77 -1.46
C ILE A 155 3.95 2.18 -0.30
N GLU A 156 3.54 3.02 0.66
CA GLU A 156 2.77 2.61 1.82
C GLU A 156 1.43 1.96 1.41
N GLY A 157 0.69 2.62 0.51
CA GLY A 157 -0.61 2.12 0.07
C GLY A 157 -0.55 0.85 -0.77
N ARG A 158 0.52 0.65 -1.55
CA ARG A 158 0.61 -0.49 -2.48
C ARG A 158 1.44 -1.65 -1.96
N TYR A 159 2.50 -1.37 -1.23
CA TYR A 159 3.49 -2.36 -0.79
C TYR A 159 3.64 -2.44 0.73
N GLY A 160 2.99 -1.54 1.47
CA GLY A 160 3.04 -1.46 2.92
C GLY A 160 4.32 -0.84 3.48
N SER A 161 5.45 -0.94 2.77
CA SER A 161 6.73 -0.38 3.22
C SER A 161 7.75 -0.25 2.07
N PRO A 162 8.82 0.54 2.25
CA PRO A 162 9.91 0.62 1.29
C PRO A 162 10.56 -0.73 0.97
N CYS A 163 10.79 -1.59 1.96
CA CYS A 163 11.33 -2.92 1.70
C CYS A 163 10.35 -3.82 0.96
N GLY A 164 9.03 -3.65 1.16
CA GLY A 164 8.02 -4.32 0.34
C GLY A 164 8.08 -3.91 -1.13
N ALA A 165 8.24 -2.61 -1.39
CA ALA A 165 8.42 -2.08 -2.76
C ALA A 165 9.74 -2.54 -3.40
N TRP A 166 10.84 -2.51 -2.64
CA TRP A 166 12.13 -3.02 -3.08
C TRP A 166 12.07 -4.49 -3.47
N ALA A 167 11.46 -5.33 -2.63
CA ALA A 167 11.27 -6.75 -2.91
C ALA A 167 10.51 -7.00 -4.20
N HIS A 168 9.44 -6.22 -4.41
CA HIS A 168 8.67 -6.30 -5.66
C HIS A 168 9.52 -5.90 -6.85
N SER A 169 10.25 -4.78 -6.76
CA SER A 169 11.15 -4.32 -7.82
C SER A 169 12.28 -5.32 -8.15
N GLU A 170 12.81 -6.03 -7.16
CA GLU A 170 13.80 -7.10 -7.37
C GLU A 170 13.20 -8.27 -8.16
N ALA A 171 11.95 -8.60 -7.89
CA ALA A 171 11.29 -9.75 -8.51
C ALA A 171 10.83 -9.50 -9.95
N VAL A 172 10.36 -8.28 -10.26
CA VAL A 172 9.66 -7.97 -11.51
C VAL A 172 10.21 -6.75 -12.27
N HIS A 173 11.25 -6.09 -11.73
CA HIS A 173 11.95 -4.94 -12.31
C HIS A 173 11.10 -3.66 -12.49
N TRP A 174 10.02 -3.51 -11.71
CA TRP A 174 9.20 -2.29 -11.58
C TRP A 174 8.52 -2.25 -10.21
N TYR A 175 7.96 -1.08 -9.82
CA TYR A 175 7.16 -0.95 -8.61
C TYR A 175 6.04 0.08 -8.76
#